data_ce429b45dcb638ac7da2f04cd7e3e491
#
_entry.id   ce429b45dcb638ac7da2f04cd7e3e491
#
_cell.length_a   1.000
_cell.length_b   1.000
_cell.length_c   1.000
_cell.angle_alpha   90.00
_cell.angle_beta   90.00
_cell.angle_gamma   90.00
#
_symmetry.space_group_name_H-M   'P 1'
#
loop_
_entity.id
_entity.type
_entity.pdbx_description
1 polymer ?
#
loop_
_entity_poly.entity_id
_entity_poly.type
_entity_poly.pdbx_seq_one_letter_code
_entity_poly.pdbx_strand_id
1 'polypeptide(L)'
;GYEVIAPASGYLACGDTGAGKMPEPDTLLAYIEREIACKKDLKGKKILVTAGPTQESIDPVRYITNHSSGKMGYAIAKAAMLRGADVTLVSGRTAVEPPMFVNLVPVVTAKDMYEAVTSVSDEQDIIIKAAAVADYRPAKVSAEKVKKSDGQMSIELERTDDILKFLGEHKRHGQFLCGFSMETQNVIDNSRAK
;
A
#
# COMPACT_ATOMS: atom_id res chain seq x y z
N GLY A 1 -14.41 -3.69 28.94
CA GLY A 1 -15.17 -4.72 28.20
C GLY A 1 -14.25 -5.87 27.80
N TYR A 2 -14.82 -6.93 27.28
CA TYR A 2 -14.07 -8.05 26.73
C TYR A 2 -14.06 -7.94 25.20
N GLU A 3 -12.92 -8.25 24.58
CA GLU A 3 -12.83 -8.49 23.12
C GLU A 3 -13.10 -9.99 22.90
N VAL A 4 -14.01 -10.30 21.99
CA VAL A 4 -14.34 -11.69 21.64
C VAL A 4 -13.76 -12.00 20.27
N ILE A 5 -12.83 -12.94 20.22
CA ILE A 5 -12.24 -13.42 18.97
C ILE A 5 -13.10 -14.57 18.44
N ALA A 6 -13.59 -14.44 17.21
CA ALA A 6 -14.37 -15.49 16.56
C ALA A 6 -13.55 -16.78 16.41
N PRO A 7 -14.15 -17.97 16.62
CA PRO A 7 -13.47 -19.23 16.41
C PRO A 7 -13.13 -19.41 14.93
N ALA A 8 -12.00 -20.06 14.66
CA ALA A 8 -11.63 -20.48 13.32
C ALA A 8 -12.48 -21.66 12.84
N SER A 9 -12.61 -21.81 11.54
CA SER A 9 -13.25 -22.97 10.90
C SER A 9 -12.21 -24.03 10.55
N GLY A 10 -12.59 -25.28 10.66
CA GLY A 10 -11.75 -26.42 10.32
C GLY A 10 -12.31 -27.75 10.80
N TYR A 11 -11.49 -28.79 10.74
CA TYR A 11 -11.83 -30.10 11.27
C TYR A 11 -11.85 -30.06 12.79
N LEU A 12 -12.95 -30.48 13.39
CA LEU A 12 -13.21 -30.46 14.83
C LEU A 12 -12.96 -31.81 15.48
N ALA A 13 -12.73 -31.85 16.78
CA ALA A 13 -12.51 -33.08 17.53
C ALA A 13 -13.70 -34.05 17.49
N CYS A 14 -14.92 -33.56 17.23
CA CYS A 14 -16.11 -34.39 17.03
C CYS A 14 -16.19 -35.08 15.67
N GLY A 15 -15.23 -34.85 14.76
CA GLY A 15 -15.23 -35.44 13.43
C GLY A 15 -15.91 -34.61 12.34
N ASP A 16 -16.53 -33.50 12.70
CA ASP A 16 -17.19 -32.58 11.76
C ASP A 16 -16.25 -31.46 11.29
N THR A 17 -16.64 -30.76 10.22
CA THR A 17 -15.99 -29.55 9.77
C THR A 17 -16.89 -28.34 10.02
N GLY A 18 -16.38 -27.32 10.72
CA GLY A 18 -17.16 -26.13 11.05
C GLY A 18 -16.40 -25.12 11.89
N ALA A 19 -17.10 -24.08 12.34
CA ALA A 19 -16.57 -23.08 13.28
C ALA A 19 -16.52 -23.67 14.69
N GLY A 20 -15.39 -23.51 15.38
CA GLY A 20 -15.19 -24.06 16.74
C GLY A 20 -13.73 -24.33 17.08
N LYS A 21 -12.85 -24.19 16.10
CA LYS A 21 -11.39 -24.31 16.30
C LYS A 21 -10.84 -23.05 16.93
N MET A 22 -9.91 -23.17 17.88
CA MET A 22 -9.15 -22.04 18.39
C MET A 22 -8.35 -21.40 17.22
N PRO A 23 -8.37 -20.06 17.07
CA PRO A 23 -7.54 -19.40 16.07
C PRO A 23 -6.06 -19.72 16.23
N GLU A 24 -5.32 -19.62 15.14
CA GLU A 24 -3.88 -19.85 15.16
C GLU A 24 -3.17 -18.87 16.13
N PRO A 25 -2.08 -19.28 16.78
CA PRO A 25 -1.37 -18.46 17.78
C PRO A 25 -1.00 -17.06 17.28
N ASP A 26 -0.57 -16.93 16.02
CA ASP A 26 -0.23 -15.64 15.43
C ASP A 26 -1.43 -14.71 15.31
N THR A 27 -2.61 -15.26 15.03
CA THR A 27 -3.87 -14.49 15.03
C THR A 27 -4.18 -13.97 16.43
N LEU A 28 -4.09 -14.84 17.45
CA LEU A 28 -4.32 -14.46 18.84
C LEU A 28 -3.32 -13.40 19.30
N LEU A 29 -2.06 -13.57 18.95
CA LEU A 29 -1.00 -12.60 19.23
C LEU A 29 -1.28 -11.25 18.59
N ALA A 30 -1.75 -11.22 17.33
CA ALA A 30 -2.09 -9.95 16.66
C ALA A 30 -3.23 -9.19 17.37
N TYR A 31 -4.25 -9.89 17.89
CA TYR A 31 -5.29 -9.28 18.73
C TYR A 31 -4.73 -8.71 20.03
N ILE A 32 -3.86 -9.46 20.70
CA ILE A 32 -3.22 -9.01 21.95
C ILE A 32 -2.34 -7.78 21.67
N GLU A 33 -1.46 -7.85 20.66
CA GLU A 33 -0.60 -6.73 20.27
C GLU A 33 -1.43 -5.48 19.94
N ARG A 34 -2.54 -5.65 19.20
CA ARG A 34 -3.42 -4.52 18.87
C ARG A 34 -3.90 -3.80 20.13
N GLU A 35 -4.15 -4.50 21.22
CA GLU A 35 -4.63 -3.87 22.46
C GLU A 35 -3.52 -3.28 23.33
N ILE A 36 -2.40 -3.99 23.50
CA ILE A 36 -1.41 -3.65 24.52
C ILE A 36 -0.08 -3.10 24.02
N ALA A 37 0.29 -3.29 22.73
CA ALA A 37 1.62 -2.97 22.25
C ALA A 37 1.97 -1.48 22.28
N CYS A 38 0.98 -0.60 22.08
CA CYS A 38 1.20 0.84 21.98
C CYS A 38 0.11 1.63 22.69
N LYS A 39 0.46 2.87 23.10
CA LYS A 39 -0.52 3.87 23.50
C LYS A 39 -1.43 4.20 22.31
N LYS A 40 -2.74 4.32 22.52
CA LYS A 40 -3.74 4.59 21.47
C LYS A 40 -3.89 6.08 21.16
N ASP A 41 -2.80 6.76 20.92
CA ASP A 41 -2.73 8.20 20.67
C ASP A 41 -3.20 8.61 19.27
N LEU A 42 -3.41 7.64 18.36
CA LEU A 42 -4.04 7.84 17.05
C LEU A 42 -5.49 7.35 16.98
N LYS A 43 -6.11 7.05 18.12
CA LYS A 43 -7.50 6.59 18.14
C LYS A 43 -8.44 7.62 17.51
N GLY A 44 -9.30 7.15 16.59
CA GLY A 44 -10.23 7.98 15.83
C GLY A 44 -9.61 8.74 14.65
N LYS A 45 -8.31 8.52 14.36
CA LYS A 45 -7.65 9.06 13.17
C LYS A 45 -7.77 8.09 12.00
N LYS A 46 -8.13 8.59 10.83
CA LYS A 46 -8.09 7.88 9.56
C LYS A 46 -6.75 8.13 8.88
N ILE A 47 -6.01 7.07 8.59
CA ILE A 47 -4.66 7.17 8.02
C ILE A 47 -4.58 6.33 6.76
N LEU A 48 -4.23 6.98 5.65
CA LEU A 48 -3.92 6.31 4.39
C LEU A 48 -2.41 6.17 4.24
N VAL A 49 -1.96 4.96 3.95
CA VAL A 49 -0.56 4.66 3.64
C VAL A 49 -0.48 4.04 2.25
N THR A 50 0.42 4.54 1.39
CA THR A 50 0.73 3.84 0.14
C THR A 50 2.01 3.01 0.29
N ALA A 51 2.06 1.83 -0.34
CA ALA A 51 3.19 0.92 -0.23
C ALA A 51 3.47 0.14 -1.52
N GLY A 52 4.64 -0.47 -1.60
CA GLY A 52 5.05 -1.31 -2.72
C GLY A 52 5.34 -0.53 -4.00
N PRO A 53 5.83 -1.22 -5.04
CA PRO A 53 6.03 -0.66 -6.35
C PRO A 53 4.76 -0.75 -7.20
N THR A 54 4.56 0.20 -8.11
CA THR A 54 3.64 0.01 -9.23
C THR A 54 4.33 -0.76 -10.36
N GLN A 55 3.52 -1.36 -11.22
CA GLN A 55 3.96 -2.17 -12.36
C GLN A 55 3.27 -1.66 -13.62
N GLU A 56 4.05 -1.13 -14.55
CA GLU A 56 3.54 -0.54 -15.78
C GLU A 56 3.77 -1.52 -16.93
N SER A 57 2.69 -2.14 -17.43
CA SER A 57 2.75 -3.20 -18.41
C SER A 57 3.32 -2.73 -19.76
N ILE A 58 4.23 -3.50 -20.34
CA ILE A 58 4.69 -3.40 -21.72
C ILE A 58 3.80 -4.29 -22.60
N ASP A 59 3.53 -5.48 -22.12
CA ASP A 59 2.69 -6.51 -22.72
C ASP A 59 2.12 -7.42 -21.61
N PRO A 60 1.33 -8.47 -21.91
CA PRO A 60 0.76 -9.35 -20.88
C PRO A 60 1.78 -10.09 -20.00
N VAL A 61 3.07 -10.08 -20.38
CA VAL A 61 4.14 -10.85 -19.72
C VAL A 61 5.15 -9.97 -19.01
N ARG A 62 5.42 -8.75 -19.54
CA ARG A 62 6.51 -7.87 -19.09
C ARG A 62 5.98 -6.52 -18.65
N TYR A 63 6.64 -5.96 -17.64
CA TYR A 63 6.33 -4.65 -17.09
C TYR A 63 7.60 -3.92 -16.64
N ILE A 64 7.48 -2.60 -16.51
CA ILE A 64 8.47 -1.73 -15.87
C ILE A 64 8.04 -1.55 -14.42
N THR A 65 8.99 -1.56 -13.49
CA THR A 65 8.72 -1.38 -12.07
C THR A 65 9.94 -0.79 -11.36
N ASN A 66 9.72 -0.26 -10.16
CA ASN A 66 10.76 0.21 -9.26
C ASN A 66 11.25 -0.91 -8.33
N HIS A 67 12.51 -0.84 -7.93
CA HIS A 67 13.06 -1.68 -6.87
C HIS A 67 12.46 -1.26 -5.51
N SER A 68 11.37 -1.90 -5.11
CA SER A 68 10.74 -1.67 -3.81
C SER A 68 10.16 -2.96 -3.26
N SER A 69 10.42 -3.23 -1.99
CA SER A 69 9.84 -4.38 -1.29
C SER A 69 8.52 -4.06 -0.60
N GLY A 70 8.15 -2.79 -0.47
CA GLY A 70 6.96 -2.33 0.27
C GLY A 70 7.10 -2.37 1.79
N LYS A 71 8.18 -2.95 2.35
CA LYS A 71 8.34 -3.17 3.80
C LYS A 71 8.13 -1.92 4.65
N MET A 72 8.61 -0.76 4.21
CA MET A 72 8.49 0.48 4.96
C MET A 72 7.03 0.91 5.10
N GLY A 73 6.26 0.94 4.01
CA GLY A 73 4.83 1.29 4.05
C GLY A 73 4.01 0.33 4.91
N TYR A 74 4.28 -0.98 4.82
CA TYR A 74 3.63 -2.00 5.64
C TYR A 74 3.96 -1.82 7.13
N ALA A 75 5.21 -1.51 7.47
CA ALA A 75 5.61 -1.23 8.85
C ALA A 75 4.95 0.04 9.40
N ILE A 76 4.83 1.09 8.58
CA ILE A 76 4.12 2.33 8.94
C ILE A 76 2.64 2.03 9.19
N ALA A 77 1.99 1.27 8.30
CA ALA A 77 0.59 0.88 8.45
C ALA A 77 0.37 0.07 9.73
N LYS A 78 1.24 -0.93 10.02
CA LYS A 78 1.21 -1.70 11.27
C LYS A 78 1.37 -0.79 12.49
N ALA A 79 2.34 0.11 12.48
CA ALA A 79 2.59 1.03 13.59
C ALA A 79 1.39 1.97 13.86
N ALA A 80 0.78 2.51 12.81
CA ALA A 80 -0.41 3.36 12.92
C ALA A 80 -1.61 2.58 13.50
N MET A 81 -1.85 1.37 13.01
CA MET A 81 -2.90 0.46 13.50
C MET A 81 -2.70 0.12 14.98
N LEU A 82 -1.49 -0.25 15.40
CA LEU A 82 -1.17 -0.54 16.80
C LEU A 82 -1.39 0.67 17.71
N ARG A 83 -1.23 1.89 17.20
CA ARG A 83 -1.54 3.16 17.91
C ARG A 83 -3.02 3.53 17.86
N GLY A 84 -3.87 2.68 17.30
CA GLY A 84 -5.34 2.81 17.33
C GLY A 84 -5.95 3.58 16.18
N ALA A 85 -5.19 3.86 15.10
CA ALA A 85 -5.74 4.48 13.90
C ALA A 85 -6.60 3.49 13.09
N ASP A 86 -7.56 4.04 12.34
CA ASP A 86 -8.22 3.38 11.22
C ASP A 86 -7.33 3.53 9.98
N VAL A 87 -6.76 2.42 9.50
CA VAL A 87 -5.70 2.45 8.49
C VAL A 87 -6.18 1.85 7.17
N THR A 88 -6.04 2.62 6.10
CA THR A 88 -6.15 2.15 4.72
C THR A 88 -4.76 2.04 4.11
N LEU A 89 -4.39 0.83 3.65
CA LEU A 89 -3.13 0.53 2.98
C LEU A 89 -3.38 0.31 1.49
N VAL A 90 -3.04 1.30 0.65
CA VAL A 90 -3.06 1.17 -0.81
C VAL A 90 -1.72 0.61 -1.26
N SER A 91 -1.71 -0.62 -1.75
CA SER A 91 -0.45 -1.32 -2.03
C SER A 91 -0.34 -1.86 -3.44
N GLY A 92 0.78 -1.54 -4.10
CA GLY A 92 1.27 -2.29 -5.23
C GLY A 92 1.66 -3.72 -4.81
N ARG A 93 2.01 -4.57 -5.78
CA ARG A 93 2.35 -5.98 -5.53
C ARG A 93 3.62 -6.12 -4.70
N THR A 94 3.53 -6.82 -3.60
CA THR A 94 4.65 -7.14 -2.70
C THR A 94 4.55 -8.60 -2.23
N ALA A 95 5.64 -9.12 -1.67
CA ALA A 95 5.67 -10.40 -0.96
C ALA A 95 5.48 -10.22 0.56
N VAL A 96 5.18 -9.00 1.02
CA VAL A 96 4.96 -8.71 2.43
C VAL A 96 3.51 -9.00 2.76
N GLU A 97 3.26 -9.79 3.78
CA GLU A 97 1.91 -10.05 4.28
C GLU A 97 1.31 -8.78 4.89
N PRO A 98 0.06 -8.44 4.55
CA PRO A 98 -0.60 -7.27 5.09
C PRO A 98 -0.84 -7.43 6.60
N PRO A 99 -0.62 -6.36 7.40
CA PRO A 99 -0.95 -6.41 8.81
C PRO A 99 -2.44 -6.69 9.01
N MET A 100 -2.79 -7.51 9.99
CA MET A 100 -4.18 -7.67 10.41
C MET A 100 -4.77 -6.32 10.84
N PHE A 101 -6.09 -6.16 10.72
CA PHE A 101 -6.85 -4.96 11.11
C PHE A 101 -6.54 -3.69 10.27
N VAL A 102 -5.94 -3.87 9.11
CA VAL A 102 -5.70 -2.81 8.13
C VAL A 102 -6.58 -3.06 6.92
N ASN A 103 -7.25 -2.02 6.42
CA ASN A 103 -8.00 -2.12 5.17
C ASN A 103 -7.03 -2.10 3.98
N LEU A 104 -6.80 -3.25 3.35
CA LEU A 104 -5.93 -3.37 2.20
C LEU A 104 -6.69 -3.08 0.89
N VAL A 105 -6.15 -2.14 0.12
CA VAL A 105 -6.60 -1.82 -1.24
C VAL A 105 -5.48 -2.19 -2.22
N PRO A 106 -5.54 -3.36 -2.87
CA PRO A 106 -4.51 -3.77 -3.82
C PRO A 106 -4.64 -3.00 -5.14
N VAL A 107 -3.50 -2.57 -5.67
CA VAL A 107 -3.39 -1.87 -6.95
C VAL A 107 -2.24 -2.45 -7.76
N VAL A 108 -2.21 -2.18 -9.07
CA VAL A 108 -1.15 -2.65 -9.95
C VAL A 108 -0.37 -1.48 -10.55
N THR A 109 -1.05 -0.54 -11.18
CA THR A 109 -0.45 0.57 -11.93
C THR A 109 -0.40 1.86 -11.12
N ALA A 110 0.39 2.82 -11.60
CA ALA A 110 0.39 4.19 -11.05
C ALA A 110 -1.00 4.83 -11.15
N LYS A 111 -1.75 4.54 -12.23
CA LYS A 111 -3.12 5.02 -12.43
C LYS A 111 -4.06 4.44 -11.38
N ASP A 112 -4.01 3.12 -11.14
CA ASP A 112 -4.85 2.49 -10.11
C ASP A 112 -4.57 3.09 -8.73
N MET A 113 -3.29 3.32 -8.42
CA MET A 113 -2.89 3.94 -7.15
C MET A 113 -3.36 5.38 -7.04
N TYR A 114 -3.27 6.15 -8.12
CA TYR A 114 -3.79 7.52 -8.17
C TYR A 114 -5.30 7.53 -7.89
N GLU A 115 -6.09 6.71 -8.59
CA GLU A 115 -7.54 6.62 -8.43
C GLU A 115 -7.93 6.15 -7.01
N ALA A 116 -7.26 5.12 -6.50
CA ALA A 116 -7.52 4.60 -5.15
C ALA A 116 -7.22 5.63 -4.05
N VAL A 117 -6.13 6.40 -4.17
CA VAL A 117 -5.74 7.41 -3.19
C VAL A 117 -6.65 8.63 -3.26
N THR A 118 -6.89 9.16 -4.47
CA THR A 118 -7.66 10.41 -4.64
C THR A 118 -9.13 10.24 -4.29
N SER A 119 -9.70 9.05 -4.54
CA SER A 119 -11.12 8.77 -4.22
C SER A 119 -11.46 8.85 -2.73
N VAL A 120 -10.49 8.69 -1.84
CA VAL A 120 -10.69 8.68 -0.37
C VAL A 120 -9.87 9.71 0.36
N SER A 121 -9.06 10.50 -0.33
CA SER A 121 -8.12 11.46 0.28
C SER A 121 -8.79 12.47 1.19
N ASP A 122 -9.98 12.94 0.83
CA ASP A 122 -10.72 13.94 1.60
C ASP A 122 -11.20 13.43 2.97
N GLU A 123 -11.29 12.12 3.13
CA GLU A 123 -11.71 11.51 4.39
C GLU A 123 -10.54 11.25 5.35
N GLN A 124 -9.30 11.36 4.89
CA GLN A 124 -8.13 10.99 5.68
C GLN A 124 -7.62 12.16 6.53
N ASP A 125 -7.25 11.89 7.78
CA ASP A 125 -6.55 12.86 8.63
C ASP A 125 -5.07 12.95 8.28
N ILE A 126 -4.49 11.79 7.94
CA ILE A 126 -3.06 11.66 7.62
C ILE A 126 -2.91 10.82 6.35
N ILE A 127 -2.10 11.28 5.42
CA ILE A 127 -1.73 10.54 4.22
C ILE A 127 -0.21 10.39 4.17
N ILE A 128 0.27 9.15 4.07
CA ILE A 128 1.69 8.82 4.03
C ILE A 128 2.01 8.09 2.73
N LYS A 129 2.71 8.77 1.84
CA LYS A 129 3.13 8.22 0.55
C LYS A 129 4.49 7.53 0.66
N ALA A 130 4.48 6.21 0.86
CA ALA A 130 5.68 5.38 0.94
C ALA A 130 5.83 4.40 -0.24
N ALA A 131 4.89 4.39 -1.18
CA ALA A 131 4.97 3.60 -2.40
C ALA A 131 6.05 4.12 -3.36
N ALA A 132 6.65 3.21 -4.11
CA ALA A 132 7.52 3.51 -5.24
C ALA A 132 6.69 3.53 -6.54
N VAL A 133 6.02 4.66 -6.78
CA VAL A 133 5.19 4.88 -7.95
C VAL A 133 6.09 5.16 -9.16
N ALA A 134 5.77 4.57 -10.31
CA ALA A 134 6.48 4.86 -11.54
C ALA A 134 6.13 6.26 -12.07
N ASP A 135 7.15 7.07 -12.39
CA ASP A 135 6.98 8.41 -12.98
C ASP A 135 6.62 8.35 -14.47
N TYR A 136 6.88 7.19 -15.10
CA TYR A 136 6.64 6.93 -16.51
C TYR A 136 6.02 5.56 -16.72
N ARG A 137 5.15 5.47 -17.74
CA ARG A 137 4.55 4.22 -18.21
C ARG A 137 4.70 4.10 -19.72
N PRO A 138 4.63 2.89 -20.31
CA PRO A 138 4.56 2.73 -21.76
C PRO A 138 3.35 3.47 -22.34
N ALA A 139 3.59 4.31 -23.36
CA ALA A 139 2.52 5.04 -24.06
C ALA A 139 1.54 4.10 -24.79
N LYS A 140 2.03 2.90 -25.16
CA LYS A 140 1.23 1.82 -25.76
C LYS A 140 1.55 0.50 -25.10
N VAL A 141 0.53 -0.20 -24.63
CA VAL A 141 0.63 -1.56 -24.12
C VAL A 141 0.23 -2.52 -25.23
N SER A 142 1.09 -3.49 -25.53
CA SER A 142 0.76 -4.53 -26.52
C SER A 142 -0.26 -5.51 -25.95
N ALA A 143 -1.29 -5.84 -26.73
CA ALA A 143 -2.29 -6.84 -26.36
C ALA A 143 -1.72 -8.27 -26.34
N GLU A 144 -0.63 -8.52 -27.10
CA GLU A 144 0.05 -9.80 -27.16
C GLU A 144 1.53 -9.64 -26.76
N LYS A 145 2.14 -10.75 -26.32
CA LYS A 145 3.56 -10.78 -26.03
C LYS A 145 4.39 -10.33 -27.24
N VAL A 146 5.14 -9.25 -27.11
CA VAL A 146 6.04 -8.76 -28.16
C VAL A 146 7.12 -9.80 -28.41
N LYS A 147 7.17 -10.35 -29.63
CA LYS A 147 8.14 -11.36 -30.02
C LYS A 147 9.53 -10.74 -30.23
N LYS A 148 10.57 -11.51 -29.98
CA LYS A 148 11.93 -11.14 -30.31
C LYS A 148 12.05 -10.94 -31.82
N SER A 149 12.61 -9.83 -32.25
CA SER A 149 12.96 -9.52 -33.65
C SER A 149 14.46 -9.26 -33.76
N ASP A 150 14.97 -9.33 -34.97
CA ASP A 150 16.34 -8.93 -35.25
C ASP A 150 16.43 -7.39 -35.19
N GLY A 151 17.16 -6.87 -34.19
CA GLY A 151 17.37 -5.44 -34.01
C GLY A 151 17.10 -4.94 -32.60
N GLN A 152 17.14 -3.62 -32.46
CA GLN A 152 16.87 -2.93 -31.18
C GLN A 152 15.37 -2.75 -30.98
N MET A 153 14.95 -2.85 -29.72
CA MET A 153 13.59 -2.54 -29.30
C MET A 153 13.60 -1.23 -28.51
N SER A 154 12.75 -0.28 -28.90
CA SER A 154 12.49 0.94 -28.14
C SER A 154 11.05 0.93 -27.60
N ILE A 155 10.87 1.50 -26.44
CA ILE A 155 9.56 1.67 -25.80
C ILE A 155 9.38 3.16 -25.56
N GLU A 156 8.35 3.73 -26.19
CA GLU A 156 7.95 5.11 -25.93
C GLU A 156 7.29 5.18 -24.55
N LEU A 157 7.71 6.13 -23.73
CA LEU A 157 7.19 6.33 -22.38
C LEU A 157 6.44 7.67 -22.29
N GLU A 158 5.35 7.69 -21.55
CA GLU A 158 4.61 8.89 -21.16
C GLU A 158 4.63 9.07 -19.64
N ARG A 159 4.45 10.29 -19.16
CA ARG A 159 4.40 10.60 -17.73
C ARG A 159 3.12 10.06 -17.10
N THR A 160 3.24 9.60 -15.86
CA THR A 160 2.11 9.27 -14.99
C THR A 160 1.62 10.49 -14.22
N ASP A 161 0.44 10.38 -13.63
CA ASP A 161 -0.12 11.44 -12.78
C ASP A 161 0.65 11.55 -11.45
N ASP A 162 0.91 12.78 -11.02
CA ASP A 162 1.61 13.05 -9.76
C ASP A 162 0.62 13.09 -8.59
N ILE A 163 0.57 11.98 -7.85
CA ILE A 163 -0.30 11.84 -6.68
C ILE A 163 0.05 12.86 -5.59
N LEU A 164 1.35 13.10 -5.33
CA LEU A 164 1.76 14.00 -4.25
C LEU A 164 1.39 15.46 -4.56
N LYS A 165 1.58 15.86 -5.80
CA LYS A 165 1.16 17.18 -6.29
C LYS A 165 -0.35 17.36 -6.14
N PHE A 166 -1.14 16.38 -6.63
CA PHE A 166 -2.60 16.43 -6.49
C PHE A 166 -3.02 16.57 -5.02
N LEU A 167 -2.47 15.75 -4.13
CA LEU A 167 -2.79 15.79 -2.71
C LEU A 167 -2.37 17.14 -2.06
N GLY A 168 -1.24 17.71 -2.48
CA GLY A 168 -0.78 19.02 -2.00
C GLY A 168 -1.73 20.15 -2.39
N GLU A 169 -2.22 20.13 -3.64
CA GLU A 169 -3.16 21.13 -4.17
C GLU A 169 -4.57 21.03 -3.56
N HIS A 170 -4.99 19.82 -3.16
CA HIS A 170 -6.34 19.53 -2.63
C HIS A 170 -6.37 19.27 -1.13
N LYS A 171 -5.26 19.51 -0.43
CA LYS A 171 -5.12 19.26 1.00
C LYS A 171 -6.13 20.05 1.83
N ARG A 172 -6.89 19.34 2.68
CA ARG A 172 -7.79 19.97 3.66
C ARG A 172 -7.00 20.67 4.78
N HIS A 173 -7.62 21.70 5.36
CA HIS A 173 -7.09 22.28 6.59
C HIS A 173 -7.02 21.22 7.71
N GLY A 174 -5.89 21.14 8.40
CA GLY A 174 -5.65 20.15 9.45
C GLY A 174 -5.25 18.75 8.98
N GLN A 175 -5.30 18.45 7.68
CA GLN A 175 -4.81 17.20 7.12
C GLN A 175 -3.28 17.19 7.08
N PHE A 176 -2.67 16.07 7.48
CA PHE A 176 -1.21 15.90 7.41
C PHE A 176 -0.82 15.06 6.19
N LEU A 177 0.09 15.57 5.38
CA LEU A 177 0.63 14.89 4.21
C LEU A 177 2.13 14.66 4.39
N CYS A 178 2.56 13.39 4.22
CA CYS A 178 3.96 12.99 4.27
C CYS A 178 4.33 12.24 2.98
N GLY A 179 5.39 12.70 2.30
CA GLY A 179 6.01 12.01 1.17
C GLY A 179 7.44 11.62 1.51
N PHE A 180 7.91 10.51 0.93
CA PHE A 180 9.31 10.12 0.97
C PHE A 180 9.96 10.41 -0.37
N SER A 181 11.13 11.03 -0.33
CA SER A 181 11.95 11.29 -1.50
C SER A 181 13.17 10.38 -1.48
N MET A 182 13.46 9.75 -2.62
CA MET A 182 14.70 9.01 -2.82
C MET A 182 15.51 9.72 -3.89
N GLU A 183 16.63 10.29 -3.48
CA GLU A 183 17.54 11.02 -4.35
C GLU A 183 18.95 10.42 -4.27
N THR A 184 19.64 10.37 -5.40
CA THR A 184 21.01 9.85 -5.49
C THR A 184 22.06 10.96 -5.50
N GLN A 185 21.65 12.21 -5.76
CA GLN A 185 22.50 13.40 -5.79
C GLN A 185 21.75 14.59 -5.20
N ASN A 186 22.46 15.51 -4.54
CA ASN A 186 21.92 16.74 -3.96
C ASN A 186 20.64 16.50 -3.14
N VAL A 187 20.66 15.49 -2.30
CA VAL A 187 19.49 14.88 -1.65
C VAL A 187 18.56 15.92 -1.01
N ILE A 188 19.10 16.89 -0.27
CA ILE A 188 18.31 17.91 0.43
C ILE A 188 17.67 18.89 -0.56
N ASP A 189 18.43 19.41 -1.50
CA ASP A 189 17.95 20.44 -2.42
C ASP A 189 16.92 19.86 -3.41
N ASN A 190 17.18 18.67 -3.95
CA ASN A 190 16.26 17.98 -4.84
C ASN A 190 14.96 17.57 -4.09
N SER A 191 15.05 17.16 -2.83
CA SER A 191 13.86 16.81 -2.03
C SER A 191 13.03 18.05 -1.64
N ARG A 192 13.65 19.22 -1.48
CA ARG A 192 12.95 20.48 -1.21
C ARG A 192 12.26 21.06 -2.45
N ALA A 193 12.76 20.74 -3.64
CA ALA A 193 12.21 21.24 -4.90
C ALA A 193 10.96 20.46 -5.38
N LYS A 194 10.66 19.33 -4.74
CA LYS A 194 9.46 18.51 -4.95
C LYS A 194 8.32 18.95 -4.04
#